data_f4b16cc5cdfcb7508f82b28c78a65802
#
_entry.id   f4b16cc5cdfcb7508f82b28c78a65802
#
_cell.length_a   1.000
_cell.length_b   1.000
_cell.length_c   1.000
_cell.angle_alpha   90.00
_cell.angle_beta   90.00
_cell.angle_gamma   90.00
#
_symmetry.space_group_name_H-M   'P 1'
#
loop_
_entity.id
_entity.type
_entity.pdbx_description
1 polymer ?
#
loop_
_entity_poly.entity_id
_entity_poly.type
_entity_poly.pdbx_seq_one_letter_code
_entity_poly.pdbx_strand_id
1 'polypeptide(L)' 'MRSYIPKQTKLTKERVEAKLEAGLVQKLEKYCEYLDSDRDYVLAQALQIAFKKDKGFGQWLASHERQ' A
#
# COMPACT_ATOMS: atom_id res chain seq x y z
N MET A 1 2.46 28.34 18.79
CA MET A 1 1.05 28.43 18.93
C MET A 1 0.35 27.10 18.77
N ARG A 2 -0.60 26.84 19.62
CA ARG A 2 -1.26 25.59 19.59
C ARG A 2 -2.51 25.67 18.74
N SER A 3 -2.68 24.69 17.90
CA SER A 3 -3.85 24.62 17.06
C SER A 3 -4.90 23.77 17.72
N TYR A 4 -6.13 24.17 17.64
CA TYR A 4 -7.20 23.36 18.18
C TYR A 4 -7.48 22.16 17.32
N ILE A 5 -7.19 22.29 16.05
CA ILE A 5 -7.39 21.17 15.15
C ILE A 5 -6.05 20.49 14.99
N PRO A 6 -5.97 19.23 15.33
CA PRO A 6 -4.69 18.55 15.25
C PRO A 6 -4.18 18.57 13.83
N LYS A 7 -2.90 18.70 13.72
CA LYS A 7 -2.28 18.62 12.43
C LYS A 7 -2.64 17.28 11.84
N GLN A 8 -3.03 17.30 10.62
CA GLN A 8 -3.40 16.06 9.98
C GLN A 8 -2.19 15.17 9.95
N THR A 9 -2.29 14.09 10.66
CA THR A 9 -1.27 13.08 10.63
C THR A 9 -1.53 12.34 9.38
N LYS A 10 -0.86 12.61 8.38
CA LYS A 10 -1.19 11.96 7.21
C LYS A 10 -0.07 11.17 6.72
N LEU A 11 -0.45 10.12 6.11
CA LEU A 11 0.46 9.38 5.36
C LEU A 11 0.74 10.18 4.12
N THR A 12 1.97 10.54 3.95
CA THR A 12 2.37 11.21 2.74
C THR A 12 2.24 10.22 1.62
N LYS A 13 1.44 10.54 0.64
CA LYS A 13 1.25 9.64 -0.48
C LYS A 13 2.23 9.99 -1.58
N GLU A 14 2.89 8.99 -2.09
CA GLU A 14 3.84 9.16 -3.16
C GLU A 14 3.37 8.37 -4.36
N ARG A 15 3.68 8.89 -5.53
CA ARG A 15 3.27 8.23 -6.74
C ARG A 15 4.25 7.13 -7.07
N VAL A 16 3.70 5.96 -7.37
CA VAL A 16 4.50 4.81 -7.76
C VAL A 16 4.03 4.36 -9.12
N GLU A 17 4.94 4.23 -10.06
CA GLU A 17 4.60 3.77 -11.38
C GLU A 17 5.16 2.37 -11.58
N ALA A 18 4.34 1.50 -12.13
CA ALA A 18 4.76 0.15 -12.38
C ALA A 18 4.07 -0.38 -13.62
N LYS A 19 4.78 -1.22 -14.33
CA LYS A 19 4.21 -1.88 -15.50
C LYS A 19 3.81 -3.28 -15.09
N LEU A 20 2.56 -3.62 -15.34
CA LEU A 20 2.04 -4.92 -15.01
C LEU A 20 1.56 -5.61 -16.26
N GLU A 21 1.53 -6.92 -16.23
CA GLU A 21 0.98 -7.66 -17.35
C GLU A 21 -0.48 -7.30 -17.55
N ALA A 22 -0.90 -7.28 -18.80
CA ALA A 22 -2.24 -6.86 -19.14
C ALA A 22 -3.31 -7.70 -18.42
N GLY A 23 -3.09 -8.99 -18.33
CA GLY A 23 -4.04 -9.86 -17.64
C GLY A 23 -4.16 -9.51 -16.17
N LEU A 24 -3.06 -9.14 -15.56
CA LEU A 24 -3.06 -8.77 -14.15
C LEU A 24 -3.79 -7.45 -13.95
N VAL A 25 -3.60 -6.51 -14.87
CA VAL A 25 -4.31 -5.23 -14.78
C VAL A 25 -5.80 -5.45 -14.88
N GLN A 26 -6.22 -6.33 -15.79
CA GLN A 26 -7.64 -6.63 -15.93
C GLN A 26 -8.22 -7.24 -14.67
N LYS A 27 -7.48 -8.14 -14.05
CA LYS A 27 -7.92 -8.72 -12.79
C LYS A 27 -8.01 -7.68 -11.70
N LEU A 28 -7.05 -6.78 -11.67
CA LEU A 28 -7.06 -5.70 -10.69
C LEU A 28 -8.32 -4.85 -10.85
N GLU A 29 -8.66 -4.52 -12.08
CA GLU A 29 -9.84 -3.70 -12.31
C GLU A 29 -11.11 -4.41 -11.89
N LYS A 30 -11.19 -5.70 -12.15
CA LYS A 30 -12.36 -6.46 -11.74
C LYS A 30 -12.44 -6.58 -10.23
N TYR A 31 -11.31 -6.70 -9.59
CA TYR A 31 -11.28 -6.78 -8.14
C TYR A 31 -11.70 -5.46 -7.51
N CYS A 32 -11.31 -4.35 -8.13
CA CYS A 32 -11.75 -3.05 -7.67
C CYS A 32 -13.26 -2.89 -7.79
N GLU A 33 -13.81 -3.38 -8.89
CA GLU A 33 -15.28 -3.39 -9.07
C GLU A 33 -15.95 -4.23 -8.00
N TYR A 34 -15.40 -5.40 -7.76
CA TYR A 34 -15.96 -6.32 -6.79
C TYR A 34 -16.00 -5.70 -5.40
N LEU A 35 -14.95 -4.97 -5.05
CA LEU A 35 -14.86 -4.31 -3.74
C LEU A 35 -15.44 -2.91 -3.73
N ASP A 36 -15.84 -2.41 -4.87
CA ASP A 36 -16.35 -1.05 -5.01
C ASP A 36 -15.33 -0.06 -4.44
N SER A 37 -14.08 -0.24 -4.81
CA SER A 37 -12.98 0.57 -4.31
C SER A 37 -12.06 0.95 -5.45
N ASP A 38 -11.26 1.98 -5.23
CA ASP A 38 -10.37 2.43 -6.30
C ASP A 38 -9.06 1.65 -6.26
N ARG A 39 -8.27 1.81 -7.30
CA ARG A 39 -7.02 1.09 -7.44
C ARG A 39 -6.02 1.41 -6.36
N ASP A 40 -5.94 2.67 -5.99
CA ASP A 40 -4.97 3.08 -4.96
C ASP A 40 -5.22 2.34 -3.68
N TYR A 41 -6.47 2.26 -3.28
CA TYR A 41 -6.83 1.58 -2.04
C TYR A 41 -6.55 0.10 -2.13
N VAL A 42 -6.97 -0.52 -3.23
CA VAL A 42 -6.81 -1.96 -3.40
C VAL A 42 -5.33 -2.34 -3.42
N LEU A 43 -4.53 -1.58 -4.16
CA LEU A 43 -3.11 -1.87 -4.23
C LEU A 43 -2.44 -1.69 -2.88
N ALA A 44 -2.81 -0.64 -2.16
CA ALA A 44 -2.23 -0.41 -0.84
C ALA A 44 -2.54 -1.56 0.09
N GLN A 45 -3.78 -2.03 0.09
CA GLN A 45 -4.18 -3.13 0.94
C GLN A 45 -3.46 -4.43 0.56
N ALA A 46 -3.34 -4.68 -0.73
CA ALA A 46 -2.68 -5.89 -1.20
C ALA A 46 -1.22 -5.91 -0.77
N LEU A 47 -0.55 -4.77 -0.89
CA LEU A 47 0.85 -4.68 -0.48
C LEU A 47 1.00 -4.86 1.01
N GLN A 48 0.11 -4.26 1.78
CA GLN A 48 0.19 -4.40 3.23
C GLN A 48 -0.02 -5.84 3.65
N ILE A 49 -0.93 -6.54 2.99
CA ILE A 49 -1.16 -7.94 3.28
C ILE A 49 0.09 -8.76 2.96
N ALA A 50 0.69 -8.50 1.82
CA ALA A 50 1.89 -9.23 1.43
C ALA A 50 3.01 -9.01 2.43
N PHE A 51 3.23 -7.76 2.84
CA PHE A 51 4.29 -7.45 3.79
C PHE A 51 4.02 -8.09 5.14
N LYS A 52 2.76 -8.13 5.54
CA LYS A 52 2.40 -8.69 6.82
C LYS A 52 2.56 -10.20 6.85
N LYS A 53 2.26 -10.85 5.75
CA LYS A 53 2.31 -12.31 5.69
C LYS A 53 3.70 -12.83 5.44
N ASP A 54 4.57 -12.03 4.91
CA ASP A 54 5.92 -12.47 4.59
C ASP A 54 6.82 -12.22 5.77
N LYS A 55 6.97 -13.25 6.60
CA LYS A 55 7.78 -13.11 7.80
C LYS A 55 9.24 -12.91 7.50
N GLY A 56 9.70 -13.51 6.42
CA GLY A 56 11.08 -13.33 6.00
C GLY A 56 11.38 -11.89 5.68
N PHE A 57 10.43 -11.23 5.00
CA PHE A 57 10.61 -9.83 4.69
C PHE A 57 10.64 -8.98 5.96
N GLY A 58 9.77 -9.30 6.91
CA GLY A 58 9.74 -8.56 8.17
C GLY A 58 11.06 -8.65 8.91
N GLN A 59 11.64 -9.83 8.94
CA GLN A 59 12.93 -10.02 9.60
C GLN A 59 14.04 -9.29 8.86
N TRP A 60 14.02 -9.37 7.55
CA TRP A 60 15.01 -8.70 6.73
C TRP A 60 14.94 -7.18 6.95
N LEU A 61 13.74 -6.65 6.97
CA LEU A 61 13.53 -5.22 7.14
C LEU A 61 14.01 -4.74 8.50
N ALA A 62 13.66 -5.48 9.54
CA ALA A 62 14.09 -5.12 10.88
C ALA A 62 15.59 -5.09 10.99
N SER A 63 16.25 -6.05 10.35
CA SER A 63 17.70 -6.12 10.36
C SER A 63 18.32 -4.93 9.64
N HIS A 64 17.70 -4.50 8.55
CA HIS A 64 18.22 -3.40 7.75
C HIS A 64 17.91 -2.04 8.36
N GLU A 65 16.84 -1.95 9.09
CA GLU A 65 16.48 -0.67 9.69
C GLU A 65 17.30 -0.36 10.94
N ARG A 66 17.97 -1.33 11.45
CA ARG A 66 18.78 -1.11 12.62
C ARG A 66 20.08 -0.40 12.37
N GLN A 67 20.43 -0.22 11.16
CA GLN A 67 21.71 0.37 10.83
C GLN A 67 21.73 1.86 10.91
#